data_d676af7b82d8cfdd3f240fb4849fcfa6
#
_entry.id   d676af7b82d8cfdd3f240fb4849fcfa6
#
_cell.length_a   1.000
_cell.length_b   1.000
_cell.length_c   1.000
_cell.angle_alpha   90.00
_cell.angle_beta   90.00
_cell.angle_gamma   90.00
#
_symmetry.space_group_name_H-M   'P 1'
#
loop_
_entity.id
_entity.type
_entity.pdbx_description
1 polymer ?
#
loop_
_entity_poly.entity_id
_entity_poly.type
_entity_poly.pdbx_seq_one_letter_code
_entity_poly.pdbx_strand_id
1 'polypeptide(L)'
;SHFVSNVDGADMADTLSRLDPATTLFIVSSKTFTTQETMMNAHSARRWVAGTLGEAAVAAHFAAVSTNMAATKAFGIAPERVFRFWDWVGGRYSVWSAIGLPVMIAIGEKNFEKVLAGAHAMDVHFRSRPWTRNMPVLMALIGIWYRNVMGYPSHAVLPYDQRLARFPAYLQQLDMESNGKGVKRDGTPVDRSSGPVVWGEPGTNGQHAFFQLIHQGTDVIPADFLVGAEPVKADAGHHAALVANCLAQTEALMKGRTLAEARAQLVSAGLPAAEADALAPHKVFPGNRPTSTIVYRRLDPKTLGTLIALYARKVVVEGGSGGRSRVGRRGGERRCPCCGLGLYCLIHRNPAILDAALCRTFHLVEELAVL
;
A
#
# COMPACT_ATOMS: atom_id res chain seq x y z
N SER A 1 -21.92 0.87 -0.57
CA SER A 1 -21.23 -0.43 -0.47
C SER A 1 -20.54 -0.54 0.87
N HIS A 2 -20.59 -1.71 1.49
CA HIS A 2 -19.97 -2.04 2.77
C HIS A 2 -18.99 -3.21 2.55
N PHE A 3 -17.90 -3.24 3.33
CA PHE A 3 -16.89 -4.28 3.25
C PHE A 3 -16.66 -4.82 4.67
N VAL A 4 -17.07 -6.07 4.91
CA VAL A 4 -16.93 -6.75 6.19
C VAL A 4 -15.96 -7.91 6.01
N SER A 5 -14.86 -7.92 6.75
CA SER A 5 -13.81 -8.92 6.63
C SER A 5 -13.39 -9.54 7.95
N ASN A 6 -13.62 -8.85 9.09
CA ASN A 6 -13.27 -9.36 10.40
C ASN A 6 -14.30 -10.38 10.87
N VAL A 7 -13.85 -11.34 11.69
CA VAL A 7 -14.71 -12.33 12.37
C VAL A 7 -15.44 -11.72 13.58
N ASP A 8 -15.04 -10.51 14.00
CA ASP A 8 -15.76 -9.77 15.04
C ASP A 8 -17.21 -9.52 14.60
N GLY A 9 -18.14 -10.09 15.36
CA GLY A 9 -19.56 -10.01 15.05
C GLY A 9 -20.15 -8.60 15.13
N ALA A 10 -19.49 -7.66 15.82
CA ALA A 10 -19.95 -6.28 15.92
C ALA A 10 -19.96 -5.57 14.56
N ASP A 11 -18.89 -5.75 13.74
CA ASP A 11 -18.80 -5.15 12.39
C ASP A 11 -19.94 -5.61 11.47
N MET A 12 -20.25 -6.92 11.51
CA MET A 12 -21.38 -7.48 10.76
C MET A 12 -22.72 -6.96 11.29
N ALA A 13 -22.93 -6.96 12.61
CA ALA A 13 -24.19 -6.53 13.24
C ALA A 13 -24.46 -5.05 12.96
N ASP A 14 -23.47 -4.18 13.14
CA ASP A 14 -23.59 -2.74 12.87
C ASP A 14 -23.88 -2.46 11.38
N THR A 15 -23.28 -3.25 10.49
CA THR A 15 -23.54 -3.14 9.05
C THR A 15 -24.97 -3.56 8.74
N LEU A 16 -25.42 -4.72 9.19
CA LEU A 16 -26.75 -5.24 8.91
C LEU A 16 -27.87 -4.37 9.49
N SER A 17 -27.64 -3.74 10.66
CA SER A 17 -28.63 -2.86 11.32
C SER A 17 -29.05 -1.65 10.46
N ARG A 18 -28.24 -1.28 9.47
CA ARG A 18 -28.45 -0.13 8.58
C ARG A 18 -28.97 -0.51 7.19
N LEU A 19 -29.22 -1.79 6.95
CA LEU A 19 -29.57 -2.33 5.64
C LEU A 19 -30.99 -2.90 5.65
N ASP A 20 -31.61 -2.89 4.49
CA ASP A 20 -32.89 -3.57 4.22
C ASP A 20 -32.58 -4.90 3.51
N PRO A 21 -33.01 -6.06 4.07
CA PRO A 21 -32.80 -7.36 3.44
C PRO A 21 -33.31 -7.42 2.00
N ALA A 22 -34.45 -6.81 1.72
CA ALA A 22 -35.11 -6.87 0.41
C ALA A 22 -34.27 -6.19 -0.70
N THR A 23 -33.40 -5.24 -0.36
CA THR A 23 -32.59 -4.46 -1.32
C THR A 23 -31.09 -4.71 -1.19
N THR A 24 -30.68 -5.67 -0.36
CA THR A 24 -29.26 -5.96 -0.11
C THR A 24 -28.77 -7.16 -0.92
N LEU A 25 -27.64 -6.98 -1.62
CA LEU A 25 -26.90 -8.04 -2.29
C LEU A 25 -25.59 -8.31 -1.54
N PHE A 26 -25.31 -9.55 -1.20
CA PHE A 26 -24.05 -10.00 -0.61
C PHE A 26 -23.13 -10.62 -1.66
N ILE A 27 -21.87 -10.19 -1.69
CA ILE A 27 -20.84 -10.78 -2.55
C ILE A 27 -19.81 -11.45 -1.66
N VAL A 28 -19.80 -12.78 -1.64
CA VAL A 28 -18.88 -13.58 -0.84
C VAL A 28 -17.59 -13.81 -1.63
N SER A 29 -16.53 -13.10 -1.24
CA SER A 29 -15.24 -13.18 -1.92
C SER A 29 -14.28 -14.11 -1.16
N SER A 30 -14.15 -15.37 -1.61
CA SER A 30 -13.25 -16.34 -1.02
C SER A 30 -12.80 -17.36 -2.07
N LYS A 31 -11.48 -17.46 -2.29
CA LYS A 31 -10.91 -18.36 -3.31
C LYS A 31 -11.36 -19.81 -3.12
N THR A 32 -11.19 -20.33 -1.91
CA THR A 32 -11.51 -21.72 -1.55
C THR A 32 -12.93 -21.92 -1.04
N PHE A 33 -13.61 -20.81 -0.71
CA PHE A 33 -14.91 -20.81 -0.04
C PHE A 33 -14.91 -21.57 1.30
N THR A 34 -13.75 -21.54 1.99
CA THR A 34 -13.51 -22.24 3.27
C THR A 34 -12.81 -21.36 4.31
N THR A 35 -12.52 -20.09 3.97
CA THR A 35 -11.88 -19.15 4.90
C THR A 35 -12.84 -18.90 6.06
N GLN A 36 -12.41 -19.19 7.28
CA GLN A 36 -13.28 -19.20 8.47
C GLN A 36 -14.01 -17.87 8.65
N GLU A 37 -13.30 -16.77 8.65
CA GLU A 37 -13.87 -15.43 8.87
C GLU A 37 -14.90 -15.09 7.80
N THR A 38 -14.56 -15.33 6.53
CA THR A 38 -15.46 -15.06 5.42
C THR A 38 -16.72 -15.91 5.50
N MET A 39 -16.59 -17.20 5.82
CA MET A 39 -17.75 -18.11 5.89
C MET A 39 -18.62 -17.83 7.10
N MET A 40 -18.06 -17.47 8.26
CA MET A 40 -18.84 -17.06 9.42
C MET A 40 -19.68 -15.81 9.12
N ASN A 41 -19.09 -14.81 8.51
CA ASN A 41 -19.78 -13.59 8.07
C ASN A 41 -20.86 -13.89 7.02
N ALA A 42 -20.52 -14.73 6.01
CA ALA A 42 -21.47 -15.12 4.98
C ALA A 42 -22.68 -15.90 5.55
N HIS A 43 -22.46 -16.80 6.51
CA HIS A 43 -23.56 -17.51 7.17
C HIS A 43 -24.39 -16.59 8.06
N SER A 44 -23.82 -15.58 8.71
CA SER A 44 -24.57 -14.58 9.47
C SER A 44 -25.46 -13.74 8.55
N ALA A 45 -24.92 -13.27 7.42
CA ALA A 45 -25.70 -12.57 6.39
C ALA A 45 -26.82 -13.46 5.82
N ARG A 46 -26.53 -14.73 5.58
CA ARG A 46 -27.52 -15.70 5.07
C ARG A 46 -28.68 -15.91 6.06
N ARG A 47 -28.37 -16.09 7.34
CA ARG A 47 -29.41 -16.20 8.38
C ARG A 47 -30.28 -14.95 8.46
N TRP A 48 -29.68 -13.76 8.32
CA TRP A 48 -30.38 -12.49 8.34
C TRP A 48 -31.36 -12.35 7.15
N VAL A 49 -30.92 -12.70 5.93
CA VAL A 49 -31.79 -12.71 4.75
C VAL A 49 -32.91 -13.77 4.89
N ALA A 50 -32.54 -15.00 5.23
CA ALA A 50 -33.50 -16.12 5.33
C ALA A 50 -34.52 -15.89 6.46
N GLY A 51 -34.12 -15.32 7.58
CA GLY A 51 -35.00 -15.00 8.71
C GLY A 51 -36.04 -13.94 8.40
N THR A 52 -35.77 -13.05 7.44
CA THR A 52 -36.71 -11.99 7.06
C THR A 52 -37.51 -12.31 5.79
N LEU A 53 -36.84 -12.88 4.76
CA LEU A 53 -37.41 -13.09 3.43
C LEU A 53 -37.67 -14.58 3.09
N GLY A 54 -37.28 -15.49 3.97
CA GLY A 54 -37.35 -16.93 3.74
C GLY A 54 -36.15 -17.51 2.98
N GLU A 55 -35.94 -18.83 3.09
CA GLU A 55 -34.81 -19.56 2.48
C GLU A 55 -34.74 -19.40 0.94
N ALA A 56 -35.86 -19.34 0.27
CA ALA A 56 -35.93 -19.19 -1.19
C ALA A 56 -35.30 -17.85 -1.69
N ALA A 57 -35.25 -16.82 -0.86
CA ALA A 57 -34.66 -15.53 -1.20
C ALA A 57 -33.12 -15.58 -1.26
N VAL A 58 -32.48 -16.53 -0.59
CA VAL A 58 -30.99 -16.61 -0.53
C VAL A 58 -30.38 -16.61 -1.93
N ALA A 59 -30.93 -17.38 -2.87
CA ALA A 59 -30.40 -17.47 -4.23
C ALA A 59 -30.41 -16.09 -4.97
N ALA A 60 -31.36 -15.22 -4.64
CA ALA A 60 -31.48 -13.89 -5.23
C ALA A 60 -30.56 -12.85 -4.60
N HIS A 61 -30.21 -13.02 -3.33
CA HIS A 61 -29.47 -12.06 -2.52
C HIS A 61 -27.97 -12.36 -2.36
N PHE A 62 -27.47 -13.43 -2.98
CA PHE A 62 -26.05 -13.80 -2.88
C PHE A 62 -25.40 -13.98 -4.25
N ALA A 63 -24.16 -13.50 -4.34
CA ALA A 63 -23.21 -13.80 -5.40
C ALA A 63 -21.89 -14.22 -4.77
N ALA A 64 -21.02 -14.88 -5.51
CA ALA A 64 -19.71 -15.28 -5.03
C ALA A 64 -18.60 -14.94 -6.03
N VAL A 65 -17.43 -14.62 -5.49
CA VAL A 65 -16.18 -14.61 -6.24
C VAL A 65 -15.31 -15.74 -5.69
N SER A 66 -15.26 -16.87 -6.41
CA SER A 66 -14.65 -18.10 -5.91
C SER A 66 -14.20 -19.03 -7.03
N THR A 67 -13.26 -19.92 -6.72
CA THR A 67 -12.88 -21.05 -7.60
C THR A 67 -13.62 -22.34 -7.23
N ASN A 68 -14.29 -22.39 -6.06
CA ASN A 68 -14.94 -23.58 -5.52
C ASN A 68 -16.44 -23.61 -5.84
N MET A 69 -16.78 -24.12 -7.03
CA MET A 69 -18.16 -24.21 -7.50
C MET A 69 -19.04 -25.13 -6.65
N ALA A 70 -18.48 -26.23 -6.10
CA ALA A 70 -19.22 -27.16 -5.27
C ALA A 70 -19.68 -26.51 -3.95
N ALA A 71 -18.76 -25.79 -3.28
CA ALA A 71 -19.07 -25.12 -2.02
C ALA A 71 -20.02 -23.93 -2.21
N THR A 72 -19.91 -23.16 -3.30
CA THR A 72 -20.83 -22.06 -3.61
C THR A 72 -22.24 -22.57 -3.89
N LYS A 73 -22.38 -23.69 -4.61
CA LYS A 73 -23.66 -24.38 -4.85
C LYS A 73 -24.27 -24.89 -3.53
N ALA A 74 -23.46 -25.52 -2.68
CA ALA A 74 -23.92 -26.01 -1.37
C ALA A 74 -24.40 -24.89 -0.45
N PHE A 75 -23.82 -23.68 -0.58
CA PHE A 75 -24.26 -22.48 0.15
C PHE A 75 -25.62 -21.95 -0.34
N GLY A 76 -26.04 -22.26 -1.55
CA GLY A 76 -27.27 -21.82 -2.18
C GLY A 76 -27.11 -20.71 -3.23
N ILE A 77 -25.87 -20.48 -3.70
CA ILE A 77 -25.59 -19.47 -4.75
C ILE A 77 -25.72 -20.14 -6.13
N ALA A 78 -26.53 -19.53 -6.99
CA ALA A 78 -26.74 -20.01 -8.36
C ALA A 78 -25.44 -19.90 -9.19
N PRO A 79 -25.12 -20.88 -10.05
CA PRO A 79 -23.88 -20.92 -10.81
C PRO A 79 -23.60 -19.67 -11.65
N GLU A 80 -24.62 -19.04 -12.21
CA GLU A 80 -24.54 -17.82 -12.99
C GLU A 80 -24.18 -16.58 -12.16
N ARG A 81 -24.25 -16.65 -10.83
CA ARG A 81 -23.84 -15.62 -9.88
C ARG A 81 -22.47 -15.92 -9.24
N VAL A 82 -21.73 -16.90 -9.78
CA VAL A 82 -20.37 -17.21 -9.32
C VAL A 82 -19.35 -16.72 -10.32
N PHE A 83 -18.60 -15.70 -9.93
CA PHE A 83 -17.55 -15.12 -10.73
C PHE A 83 -16.22 -15.82 -10.42
N ARG A 84 -15.72 -16.57 -11.40
CA ARG A 84 -14.50 -17.37 -11.27
C ARG A 84 -13.25 -16.59 -11.62
N PHE A 85 -12.12 -17.01 -11.07
CA PHE A 85 -10.79 -16.53 -11.41
C PHE A 85 -9.79 -17.69 -11.36
N TRP A 86 -8.56 -17.45 -11.83
CA TRP A 86 -7.55 -18.49 -11.96
C TRP A 86 -6.85 -18.81 -10.64
N ASP A 87 -6.36 -20.04 -10.48
CA ASP A 87 -5.69 -20.52 -9.28
C ASP A 87 -4.39 -19.77 -8.95
N TRP A 88 -3.76 -19.17 -9.96
CA TRP A 88 -2.54 -18.39 -9.78
C TRP A 88 -2.78 -16.98 -9.20
N VAL A 89 -4.02 -16.54 -9.08
CA VAL A 89 -4.36 -15.24 -8.49
C VAL A 89 -4.18 -15.30 -6.97
N GLY A 90 -3.24 -14.54 -6.44
CA GLY A 90 -2.99 -14.40 -5.01
C GLY A 90 -3.79 -13.24 -4.40
N GLY A 91 -4.20 -13.35 -3.11
CA GLY A 91 -5.10 -12.39 -2.45
C GLY A 91 -4.66 -10.93 -2.57
N ARG A 92 -3.43 -10.60 -2.19
CA ARG A 92 -2.89 -9.22 -2.21
C ARG A 92 -2.61 -8.66 -3.62
N TYR A 93 -2.71 -9.49 -4.65
CA TYR A 93 -2.57 -9.11 -6.06
C TYR A 93 -3.87 -9.31 -6.85
N SER A 94 -5.00 -9.50 -6.17
CA SER A 94 -6.23 -10.02 -6.79
C SER A 94 -7.17 -8.95 -7.33
N VAL A 95 -7.01 -7.68 -6.99
CA VAL A 95 -7.94 -6.60 -7.38
C VAL A 95 -8.12 -6.48 -8.90
N TRP A 96 -7.16 -6.96 -9.69
CA TRP A 96 -7.18 -6.98 -11.16
C TRP A 96 -8.01 -8.14 -11.75
N SER A 97 -8.45 -9.08 -10.92
CA SER A 97 -9.27 -10.24 -11.29
C SER A 97 -10.74 -10.02 -10.95
N ALA A 98 -11.55 -11.08 -11.01
CA ALA A 98 -12.95 -11.04 -10.56
C ALA A 98 -13.11 -10.60 -9.10
N ILE A 99 -12.06 -10.68 -8.26
CA ILE A 99 -12.05 -10.12 -6.89
C ILE A 99 -12.28 -8.60 -6.89
N GLY A 100 -11.99 -7.91 -7.99
CA GLY A 100 -12.31 -6.50 -8.17
C GLY A 100 -13.80 -6.19 -8.39
N LEU A 101 -14.68 -7.20 -8.53
CA LEU A 101 -16.10 -6.99 -8.77
C LEU A 101 -16.78 -6.02 -7.77
N PRO A 102 -16.57 -6.15 -6.44
CA PRO A 102 -17.16 -5.19 -5.50
C PRO A 102 -16.67 -3.75 -5.71
N VAL A 103 -15.41 -3.59 -6.09
CA VAL A 103 -14.84 -2.26 -6.42
C VAL A 103 -15.47 -1.72 -7.70
N MET A 104 -15.61 -2.56 -8.74
CA MET A 104 -16.26 -2.18 -10.00
C MET A 104 -17.71 -1.73 -9.76
N ILE A 105 -18.46 -2.43 -8.93
CA ILE A 105 -19.83 -2.05 -8.55
C ILE A 105 -19.85 -0.70 -7.81
N ALA A 106 -18.90 -0.50 -6.89
CA ALA A 106 -18.84 0.71 -6.07
C ALA A 106 -18.48 1.98 -6.86
N ILE A 107 -17.56 1.89 -7.84
CA ILE A 107 -17.07 3.05 -8.60
C ILE A 107 -17.60 3.14 -10.03
N GLY A 108 -18.29 2.11 -10.50
CA GLY A 108 -18.78 1.94 -11.86
C GLY A 108 -17.75 1.35 -12.83
N GLU A 109 -18.21 0.63 -13.83
CA GLU A 109 -17.41 -0.09 -14.83
C GLU A 109 -16.34 0.80 -15.48
N LYS A 110 -16.75 1.95 -16.04
CA LYS A 110 -15.83 2.89 -16.72
C LYS A 110 -14.69 3.39 -15.83
N ASN A 111 -14.94 3.56 -14.53
CA ASN A 111 -13.90 3.96 -13.59
C ASN A 111 -13.01 2.77 -13.23
N PHE A 112 -13.56 1.57 -13.13
CA PHE A 112 -12.76 0.36 -12.91
C PHE A 112 -11.83 0.08 -14.10
N GLU A 113 -12.28 0.25 -15.33
CA GLU A 113 -11.44 0.18 -16.53
C GLU A 113 -10.27 1.18 -16.47
N LYS A 114 -10.50 2.41 -15.96
CA LYS A 114 -9.41 3.37 -15.75
C LYS A 114 -8.41 2.91 -14.69
N VAL A 115 -8.86 2.22 -13.62
CA VAL A 115 -7.96 1.60 -12.64
C VAL A 115 -7.07 0.56 -13.34
N LEU A 116 -7.66 -0.31 -14.14
CA LEU A 116 -6.91 -1.31 -14.93
C LEU A 116 -5.94 -0.66 -15.91
N ALA A 117 -6.37 0.40 -16.60
CA ALA A 117 -5.52 1.14 -17.54
C ALA A 117 -4.32 1.81 -16.85
N GLY A 118 -4.52 2.34 -15.63
CA GLY A 118 -3.44 2.90 -14.81
C GLY A 118 -2.41 1.84 -14.43
N ALA A 119 -2.86 0.68 -13.98
CA ALA A 119 -1.99 -0.45 -13.69
C ALA A 119 -1.23 -0.94 -14.92
N HIS A 120 -1.93 -1.03 -16.06
CA HIS A 120 -1.29 -1.40 -17.33
C HIS A 120 -0.21 -0.40 -17.75
N ALA A 121 -0.45 0.89 -17.61
CA ALA A 121 0.53 1.93 -17.91
C ALA A 121 1.81 1.76 -17.06
N MET A 122 1.67 1.46 -15.77
CA MET A 122 2.81 1.17 -14.89
C MET A 122 3.50 -0.14 -15.28
N ASP A 123 2.79 -1.16 -15.72
CA ASP A 123 3.36 -2.41 -16.22
C ASP A 123 4.17 -2.20 -17.50
N VAL A 124 3.68 -1.34 -18.40
CA VAL A 124 4.45 -0.94 -19.61
C VAL A 124 5.71 -0.18 -19.20
N HIS A 125 5.60 0.79 -18.28
CA HIS A 125 6.75 1.52 -17.74
C HIS A 125 7.78 0.57 -17.14
N PHE A 126 7.36 -0.35 -16.29
CA PHE A 126 8.23 -1.33 -15.62
C PHE A 126 8.98 -2.21 -16.59
N ARG A 127 8.35 -2.62 -17.70
CA ARG A 127 8.96 -3.51 -18.71
C ARG A 127 9.84 -2.78 -19.72
N SER A 128 9.54 -1.51 -20.02
CA SER A 128 10.17 -0.79 -21.14
C SER A 128 11.26 0.21 -20.73
N ARG A 129 11.21 0.74 -19.48
CA ARG A 129 12.19 1.74 -19.05
C ARG A 129 13.50 1.10 -18.60
N PRO A 130 14.64 1.71 -18.92
CA PRO A 130 15.92 1.31 -18.36
C PRO A 130 15.89 1.45 -16.83
N TRP A 131 16.64 0.63 -16.12
CA TRP A 131 16.61 0.57 -14.66
C TRP A 131 16.84 1.95 -13.99
N THR A 132 17.67 2.83 -14.58
CA THR A 132 17.95 4.19 -14.11
C THR A 132 16.77 5.18 -14.21
N ARG A 133 15.72 4.81 -14.95
CA ARG A 133 14.48 5.60 -15.12
C ARG A 133 13.23 4.77 -14.85
N ASN A 134 13.38 3.66 -14.12
CA ASN A 134 12.31 2.72 -13.81
C ASN A 134 11.90 2.90 -12.34
N MET A 135 10.81 3.60 -12.12
CA MET A 135 10.38 3.98 -10.78
C MET A 135 10.25 2.79 -9.81
N PRO A 136 9.53 1.69 -10.14
CA PRO A 136 9.45 0.54 -9.24
C PRO A 136 10.82 -0.05 -8.90
N VAL A 137 11.74 -0.09 -9.88
CA VAL A 137 13.10 -0.63 -9.68
C VAL A 137 13.91 0.28 -8.78
N LEU A 138 13.89 1.60 -9.02
CA LEU A 138 14.59 2.58 -8.19
C LEU A 138 14.09 2.55 -6.74
N MET A 139 12.77 2.57 -6.53
CA MET A 139 12.17 2.47 -5.19
C MET A 139 12.56 1.17 -4.49
N ALA A 140 12.61 0.06 -5.22
CA ALA A 140 13.02 -1.23 -4.65
C ALA A 140 14.50 -1.24 -4.26
N LEU A 141 15.38 -0.71 -5.10
CA LEU A 141 16.83 -0.62 -4.81
C LEU A 141 17.09 0.27 -3.58
N ILE A 142 16.41 1.41 -3.49
CA ILE A 142 16.45 2.31 -2.33
C ILE A 142 15.93 1.58 -1.08
N GLY A 143 14.80 0.87 -1.17
CA GLY A 143 14.26 0.09 -0.07
C GLY A 143 15.19 -1.01 0.41
N ILE A 144 15.84 -1.74 -0.50
CA ILE A 144 16.87 -2.74 -0.18
C ILE A 144 18.07 -2.07 0.51
N TRP A 145 18.51 -0.93 0.01
CA TRP A 145 19.60 -0.16 0.63
C TRP A 145 19.26 0.22 2.07
N TYR A 146 18.11 0.85 2.29
CA TYR A 146 17.67 1.24 3.62
C TYR A 146 17.56 0.04 4.57
N ARG A 147 16.94 -1.05 4.10
CA ARG A 147 16.69 -2.22 4.96
C ARG A 147 17.94 -3.10 5.19
N ASN A 148 18.74 -3.35 4.17
CA ASN A 148 19.79 -4.36 4.21
C ASN A 148 21.21 -3.79 4.39
N VAL A 149 21.44 -2.52 3.99
CA VAL A 149 22.74 -1.86 4.16
C VAL A 149 22.72 -0.92 5.36
N MET A 150 21.71 -0.02 5.42
CA MET A 150 21.59 0.93 6.52
C MET A 150 20.95 0.34 7.79
N GLY A 151 20.32 -0.83 7.68
CA GLY A 151 19.70 -1.53 8.81
C GLY A 151 18.37 -0.95 9.29
N TYR A 152 17.74 -0.04 8.56
CA TYR A 152 16.49 0.61 8.98
C TYR A 152 15.33 -0.40 9.01
N PRO A 153 14.69 -0.64 10.17
CA PRO A 153 13.73 -1.73 10.33
C PRO A 153 12.31 -1.38 9.84
N SER A 154 12.03 -0.12 9.57
CA SER A 154 10.70 0.42 9.36
C SER A 154 10.67 1.33 8.14
N HIS A 155 9.52 1.44 7.48
CA HIS A 155 9.27 2.32 6.33
C HIS A 155 7.87 2.91 6.44
N ALA A 156 7.77 4.23 6.48
CA ALA A 156 6.50 4.93 6.57
C ALA A 156 5.96 5.26 5.16
N VAL A 157 4.64 5.18 4.98
CA VAL A 157 3.94 5.63 3.76
C VAL A 157 2.91 6.67 4.18
N LEU A 158 3.12 7.90 3.76
CA LEU A 158 2.46 9.10 4.28
C LEU A 158 1.69 9.81 3.15
N PRO A 159 0.46 9.35 2.82
CA PRO A 159 -0.33 10.00 1.79
C PRO A 159 -0.90 11.34 2.29
N TYR A 160 -0.55 12.42 1.62
CA TYR A 160 -1.21 13.72 1.77
C TYR A 160 -2.44 13.78 0.87
N ASP A 161 -3.30 12.79 1.07
CA ASP A 161 -4.59 12.61 0.40
C ASP A 161 -5.47 11.70 1.27
N GLN A 162 -6.56 12.24 1.83
CA GLN A 162 -7.44 11.49 2.73
C GLN A 162 -8.08 10.26 2.07
N ARG A 163 -8.27 10.27 0.75
CA ARG A 163 -8.81 9.12 0.02
C ARG A 163 -7.85 7.94 -0.07
N LEU A 164 -6.57 8.16 0.21
CA LEU A 164 -5.56 7.13 0.34
C LEU A 164 -5.36 6.65 1.79
N ALA A 165 -6.26 6.97 2.73
CA ALA A 165 -6.12 6.61 4.15
C ALA A 165 -5.90 5.10 4.37
N ARG A 166 -6.50 4.24 3.56
CA ARG A 166 -6.30 2.79 3.65
C ARG A 166 -5.14 2.26 2.81
N PHE A 167 -4.45 3.12 2.06
CA PHE A 167 -3.35 2.71 1.19
C PHE A 167 -2.15 2.15 1.97
N PRO A 168 -1.68 2.77 3.09
CA PRO A 168 -0.64 2.18 3.92
C PRO A 168 -1.03 0.78 4.44
N ALA A 169 -2.26 0.58 4.91
CA ALA A 169 -2.75 -0.72 5.37
C ALA A 169 -2.80 -1.78 4.25
N TYR A 170 -3.14 -1.39 3.02
CA TYR A 170 -3.02 -2.27 1.85
C TYR A 170 -1.56 -2.67 1.60
N LEU A 171 -0.63 -1.72 1.69
CA LEU A 171 0.80 -1.96 1.49
C LEU A 171 1.41 -2.85 2.59
N GLN A 172 0.87 -2.82 3.81
CA GLN A 172 1.26 -3.76 4.86
C GLN A 172 1.11 -5.21 4.38
N GLN A 173 -0.06 -5.57 3.87
CA GLN A 173 -0.25 -6.92 3.34
C GLN A 173 0.59 -7.15 2.09
N LEU A 174 0.60 -6.19 1.16
CA LEU A 174 1.32 -6.31 -0.10
C LEU A 174 2.83 -6.58 0.12
N ASP A 175 3.47 -5.81 0.97
CA ASP A 175 4.92 -5.90 1.22
C ASP A 175 5.25 -6.94 2.30
N MET A 176 4.70 -6.80 3.51
CA MET A 176 5.11 -7.60 4.66
C MET A 176 4.75 -9.09 4.49
N GLU A 177 3.63 -9.42 3.84
CA GLU A 177 3.32 -10.82 3.50
C GLU A 177 4.20 -11.34 2.35
N SER A 178 4.62 -10.50 1.41
CA SER A 178 5.48 -10.89 0.29
C SER A 178 6.94 -11.01 0.71
N ASN A 179 7.48 -9.97 1.34
CA ASN A 179 8.89 -9.81 1.68
C ASN A 179 9.25 -10.22 3.11
N GLY A 180 8.26 -10.49 3.98
CA GLY A 180 8.46 -10.90 5.37
C GLY A 180 8.83 -12.38 5.57
N LYS A 181 9.18 -13.12 4.51
CA LYS A 181 9.48 -14.55 4.59
C LYS A 181 10.93 -14.81 4.99
N GLY A 182 11.13 -15.76 5.92
CA GLY A 182 12.45 -16.17 6.43
C GLY A 182 13.13 -17.26 5.62
N VAL A 183 12.53 -17.72 4.49
CA VAL A 183 13.07 -18.80 3.64
C VAL A 183 13.19 -18.38 2.18
N LYS A 184 14.25 -18.84 1.53
CA LYS A 184 14.48 -18.71 0.08
C LYS A 184 13.62 -19.72 -0.69
N ARG A 185 13.65 -19.64 -2.04
CA ARG A 185 12.89 -20.56 -2.92
C ARG A 185 13.35 -22.01 -2.85
N ASP A 186 14.59 -22.24 -2.53
CA ASP A 186 15.22 -23.55 -2.34
C ASP A 186 14.98 -24.13 -0.95
N GLY A 187 14.25 -23.43 -0.08
CA GLY A 187 13.96 -23.86 1.29
C GLY A 187 15.03 -23.48 2.31
N THR A 188 16.14 -22.88 1.90
CA THR A 188 17.20 -22.45 2.83
C THR A 188 16.78 -21.17 3.56
N PRO A 189 17.31 -20.93 4.79
CA PRO A 189 17.09 -19.67 5.51
C PRO A 189 17.58 -18.46 4.72
N VAL A 190 16.89 -17.34 4.89
CA VAL A 190 17.32 -16.04 4.35
C VAL A 190 18.51 -15.55 5.17
N ASP A 191 19.58 -15.12 4.49
CA ASP A 191 20.86 -14.69 5.05
C ASP A 191 20.96 -13.18 5.33
N ARG A 192 19.88 -12.43 5.12
CA ARG A 192 19.78 -10.98 5.31
C ARG A 192 18.42 -10.60 5.88
N SER A 193 18.28 -9.35 6.31
CA SER A 193 16.98 -8.85 6.80
C SER A 193 15.89 -9.02 5.75
N SER A 194 14.72 -9.50 6.17
CA SER A 194 13.50 -9.52 5.38
C SER A 194 12.97 -8.08 5.16
N GLY A 195 11.76 -7.89 4.61
CA GLY A 195 11.17 -6.58 4.40
C GLY A 195 11.08 -5.72 5.68
N PRO A 196 10.94 -4.40 5.55
CA PRO A 196 10.70 -3.52 6.69
C PRO A 196 9.29 -3.72 7.26
N VAL A 197 9.04 -3.19 8.46
CA VAL A 197 7.68 -2.93 8.93
C VAL A 197 7.13 -1.75 8.15
N VAL A 198 6.07 -1.96 7.39
CA VAL A 198 5.37 -0.91 6.62
C VAL A 198 4.19 -0.39 7.42
N TRP A 199 4.07 0.94 7.52
CA TRP A 199 2.99 1.59 8.25
C TRP A 199 2.79 3.02 7.75
N GLY A 200 1.77 3.72 8.22
CA GLY A 200 1.56 5.12 7.92
C GLY A 200 0.10 5.54 8.06
N GLU A 201 -0.08 6.84 8.02
CA GLU A 201 -1.36 7.54 8.12
C GLU A 201 -1.38 8.75 7.18
N PRO A 202 -2.55 9.26 6.80
CA PRO A 202 -2.61 10.48 6.01
C PRO A 202 -1.99 11.70 6.72
N GLY A 203 -1.22 12.51 6.00
CA GLY A 203 -1.02 13.90 6.37
C GLY A 203 -2.34 14.68 6.18
N THR A 204 -2.66 15.68 7.03
CA THR A 204 -1.82 16.23 8.09
C THR A 204 -1.99 15.54 9.46
N ASN A 205 -2.97 14.62 9.59
CA ASN A 205 -3.27 13.97 10.87
C ASN A 205 -2.05 13.23 11.45
N GLY A 206 -1.30 12.51 10.61
CA GLY A 206 -0.08 11.81 11.03
C GLY A 206 0.95 12.72 11.69
N GLN A 207 1.00 14.03 11.32
CA GLN A 207 1.91 15.00 11.94
C GLN A 207 1.67 15.14 13.45
N HIS A 208 0.43 14.99 13.91
CA HIS A 208 0.06 15.08 15.32
C HIS A 208 0.19 13.75 16.07
N ALA A 209 0.43 12.65 15.34
CA ALA A 209 0.49 11.31 15.93
C ALA A 209 1.93 10.81 16.15
N PHE A 210 2.79 10.90 15.14
CA PHE A 210 4.09 10.22 15.17
C PHE A 210 5.25 10.98 14.52
N PHE A 211 5.05 12.16 13.99
CA PHE A 211 6.14 12.93 13.35
C PHE A 211 7.23 13.35 14.34
N GLN A 212 6.89 13.48 15.63
CA GLN A 212 7.89 13.70 16.67
C GLN A 212 9.00 12.62 16.62
N LEU A 213 8.61 11.33 16.52
CA LEU A 213 9.54 10.23 16.41
C LEU A 213 10.33 10.29 15.08
N ILE A 214 9.66 10.60 13.97
CA ILE A 214 10.30 10.65 12.65
C ILE A 214 11.37 11.75 12.62
N HIS A 215 11.12 12.93 13.21
CA HIS A 215 12.06 14.05 13.25
C HIS A 215 13.19 13.88 14.27
N GLN A 216 12.85 13.51 15.51
CA GLN A 216 13.78 13.57 16.65
C GLN A 216 14.14 12.18 17.23
N GLY A 217 13.46 11.12 16.80
CA GLY A 217 13.71 9.77 17.30
C GLY A 217 15.12 9.27 16.99
N THR A 218 15.58 8.31 17.76
CA THR A 218 16.92 7.69 17.62
C THR A 218 17.02 6.81 16.37
N ASP A 219 15.87 6.21 15.95
CA ASP A 219 15.82 5.40 14.74
C ASP A 219 15.54 6.27 13.51
N VAL A 220 16.20 5.94 12.41
CA VAL A 220 15.89 6.55 11.10
C VAL A 220 14.77 5.78 10.43
N ILE A 221 13.70 6.48 10.09
CA ILE A 221 12.52 5.93 9.42
C ILE A 221 12.42 6.52 8.02
N PRO A 222 12.82 5.79 6.97
CA PRO A 222 12.56 6.20 5.60
C PRO A 222 11.06 6.36 5.36
N ALA A 223 10.68 7.38 4.58
CA ALA A 223 9.28 7.68 4.35
C ALA A 223 8.97 8.00 2.88
N ASP A 224 7.87 7.44 2.37
CA ASP A 224 7.28 7.84 1.09
C ASP A 224 6.13 8.81 1.34
N PHE A 225 6.25 10.02 0.82
CA PHE A 225 5.20 11.04 0.80
C PHE A 225 4.47 10.98 -0.53
N LEU A 226 3.14 10.94 -0.51
CA LEU A 226 2.31 10.89 -1.71
C LEU A 226 1.40 12.12 -1.72
N VAL A 227 1.45 12.92 -2.80
CA VAL A 227 0.65 14.16 -2.89
C VAL A 227 0.17 14.42 -4.30
N GLY A 228 -1.08 14.88 -4.45
CA GLY A 228 -1.61 15.36 -5.72
C GLY A 228 -1.18 16.80 -6.01
N ALA A 229 -0.81 17.10 -7.25
CA ALA A 229 -0.55 18.48 -7.69
C ALA A 229 -1.85 19.29 -7.84
N GLU A 230 -2.94 18.62 -8.18
CA GLU A 230 -4.27 19.22 -8.37
C GLU A 230 -5.28 18.63 -7.37
N PRO A 231 -6.22 19.43 -6.85
CA PRO A 231 -7.27 18.92 -5.97
C PRO A 231 -8.27 18.04 -6.73
N VAL A 232 -8.86 17.06 -6.03
CA VAL A 232 -9.96 16.25 -6.59
C VAL A 232 -11.29 16.99 -6.54
N LYS A 233 -11.52 17.78 -5.50
CA LYS A 233 -12.63 18.72 -5.35
C LYS A 233 -12.07 20.09 -4.98
N ALA A 234 -12.69 21.10 -5.53
CA ALA A 234 -12.16 22.44 -5.50
C ALA A 234 -12.38 23.14 -4.14
N ASP A 235 -11.40 23.03 -3.26
CA ASP A 235 -11.06 24.09 -2.34
C ASP A 235 -9.56 24.36 -2.49
N ALA A 236 -9.24 25.39 -3.23
CA ALA A 236 -7.86 25.73 -3.57
C ALA A 236 -7.04 26.10 -2.32
N GLY A 237 -7.67 26.70 -1.30
CA GLY A 237 -7.00 27.04 -0.05
C GLY A 237 -6.59 25.82 0.76
N HIS A 238 -7.51 24.88 0.95
CA HIS A 238 -7.21 23.62 1.64
C HIS A 238 -6.15 22.80 0.91
N HIS A 239 -6.23 22.73 -0.42
CA HIS A 239 -5.25 21.98 -1.20
C HIS A 239 -3.86 22.60 -1.15
N ALA A 240 -3.77 23.93 -1.28
CA ALA A 240 -2.48 24.65 -1.16
C ALA A 240 -1.85 24.42 0.24
N ALA A 241 -2.64 24.49 1.30
CA ALA A 241 -2.19 24.22 2.65
C ALA A 241 -1.70 22.75 2.80
N LEU A 242 -2.42 21.77 2.22
CA LEU A 242 -2.04 20.37 2.25
C LEU A 242 -0.70 20.11 1.56
N VAL A 243 -0.52 20.67 0.34
CA VAL A 243 0.72 20.56 -0.42
C VAL A 243 1.87 21.24 0.30
N ALA A 244 1.65 22.47 0.81
CA ALA A 244 2.66 23.21 1.58
C ALA A 244 3.12 22.42 2.81
N ASN A 245 2.18 21.82 3.57
CA ASN A 245 2.52 20.93 4.69
C ASN A 245 3.35 19.72 4.26
N CYS A 246 2.97 19.06 3.17
CA CYS A 246 3.74 17.94 2.64
C CYS A 246 5.18 18.32 2.34
N LEU A 247 5.37 19.40 1.59
CA LEU A 247 6.71 19.89 1.19
C LEU A 247 7.52 20.39 2.39
N ALA A 248 6.89 21.10 3.33
CA ALA A 248 7.56 21.58 4.54
C ALA A 248 8.06 20.43 5.41
N GLN A 249 7.30 19.33 5.51
CA GLN A 249 7.74 18.15 6.28
C GLN A 249 8.93 17.44 5.61
N THR A 250 8.89 17.27 4.29
CA THR A 250 10.02 16.65 3.57
C THR A 250 11.26 17.52 3.62
N GLU A 251 11.13 18.84 3.51
CA GLU A 251 12.23 19.78 3.68
C GLU A 251 12.83 19.74 5.09
N ALA A 252 11.98 19.76 6.12
CA ALA A 252 12.42 19.67 7.51
C ALA A 252 13.16 18.35 7.81
N LEU A 253 12.66 17.23 7.31
CA LEU A 253 13.31 15.92 7.43
C LEU A 253 14.67 15.88 6.74
N MET A 254 14.82 16.57 5.61
CA MET A 254 16.08 16.65 4.88
C MET A 254 17.09 17.56 5.58
N LYS A 255 16.69 18.79 5.90
CA LYS A 255 17.60 19.83 6.41
C LYS A 255 17.91 19.69 7.90
N GLY A 256 16.90 19.34 8.70
CA GLY A 256 16.99 19.43 10.15
C GLY A 256 16.90 20.86 10.68
N ARG A 257 17.24 21.01 11.95
CA ARG A 257 17.37 22.31 12.63
C ARG A 257 18.49 22.21 13.68
N THR A 258 19.47 23.07 13.56
CA THR A 258 20.61 23.16 14.50
C THR A 258 20.21 23.84 15.80
N LEU A 259 21.04 23.70 16.84
CA LEU A 259 20.87 24.37 18.12
C LEU A 259 20.86 25.92 17.95
N ALA A 260 21.77 26.44 17.13
CA ALA A 260 21.85 27.87 16.86
C ALA A 260 20.59 28.43 16.20
N GLU A 261 20.04 27.73 15.19
CA GLU A 261 18.80 28.08 14.53
C GLU A 261 17.59 27.97 15.47
N ALA A 262 17.52 26.92 16.28
CA ALA A 262 16.46 26.76 17.28
C ALA A 262 16.48 27.89 18.30
N ARG A 263 17.66 28.25 18.82
CA ARG A 263 17.85 29.35 19.73
C ARG A 263 17.46 30.72 19.10
N ALA A 264 17.97 30.97 17.90
CA ALA A 264 17.68 32.21 17.18
C ALA A 264 16.17 32.40 16.95
N GLN A 265 15.48 31.33 16.58
CA GLN A 265 14.03 31.33 16.40
C GLN A 265 13.27 31.65 17.70
N LEU A 266 13.69 31.08 18.84
CA LEU A 266 13.07 31.35 20.14
C LEU A 266 13.26 32.78 20.58
N VAL A 267 14.48 33.34 20.41
CA VAL A 267 14.77 34.76 20.70
C VAL A 267 13.96 35.67 19.79
N SER A 268 13.88 35.37 18.49
CA SER A 268 13.08 36.15 17.55
C SER A 268 11.57 36.11 17.83
N ALA A 269 11.11 35.05 18.49
CA ALA A 269 9.73 34.89 18.98
C ALA A 269 9.48 35.64 20.32
N GLY A 270 10.49 36.36 20.85
CA GLY A 270 10.36 37.17 22.04
C GLY A 270 10.72 36.48 23.37
N LEU A 271 11.28 35.28 23.35
CA LEU A 271 11.70 34.60 24.59
C LEU A 271 12.99 35.26 25.15
N PRO A 272 13.10 35.42 26.49
CA PRO A 272 14.36 35.81 27.14
C PRO A 272 15.49 34.83 26.79
N ALA A 273 16.72 35.35 26.67
CA ALA A 273 17.86 34.53 26.23
C ALA A 273 18.06 33.28 27.07
N ALA A 274 17.96 33.36 28.39
CA ALA A 274 18.11 32.24 29.30
C ALA A 274 17.02 31.15 29.08
N GLU A 275 15.77 31.52 28.80
CA GLU A 275 14.70 30.59 28.49
C GLU A 275 14.90 30.00 27.10
N ALA A 276 15.34 30.79 26.13
CA ALA A 276 15.67 30.33 24.79
C ALA A 276 16.82 29.27 24.84
N ASP A 277 17.84 29.50 25.66
CA ASP A 277 18.96 28.58 25.87
C ASP A 277 18.49 27.25 26.48
N ALA A 278 17.58 27.28 27.43
CA ALA A 278 17.01 26.09 28.05
C ALA A 278 16.10 25.28 27.08
N LEU A 279 15.32 25.95 26.23
CA LEU A 279 14.37 25.31 25.32
C LEU A 279 14.96 24.88 23.98
N ALA A 280 16.03 25.57 23.52
CA ALA A 280 16.60 25.32 22.19
C ALA A 280 17.00 23.84 21.96
N PRO A 281 17.62 23.11 22.93
CA PRO A 281 17.95 21.70 22.73
C PRO A 281 16.75 20.82 22.41
N HIS A 282 15.57 21.12 22.95
CA HIS A 282 14.34 20.36 22.72
C HIS A 282 13.70 20.65 21.35
N LYS A 283 14.19 21.63 20.63
CA LYS A 283 13.73 22.02 19.29
C LYS A 283 14.69 21.66 18.16
N VAL A 284 15.82 21.03 18.51
CA VAL A 284 16.81 20.50 17.55
C VAL A 284 16.27 19.21 16.96
N PHE A 285 16.47 19.02 15.65
CA PHE A 285 16.31 17.73 15.00
C PHE A 285 17.37 17.57 13.90
N PRO A 286 17.94 16.33 13.75
CA PRO A 286 19.22 16.17 13.06
C PRO A 286 19.14 16.37 11.54
N GLY A 287 17.94 16.28 10.93
CA GLY A 287 17.83 16.19 9.48
C GLY A 287 18.41 14.89 8.93
N ASN A 288 18.76 14.89 7.64
CA ASN A 288 19.27 13.72 6.94
C ASN A 288 18.37 12.47 7.12
N ARG A 289 17.06 12.69 7.22
CA ARG A 289 16.03 11.64 7.30
C ARG A 289 15.54 11.36 5.88
N PRO A 290 15.74 10.16 5.35
CA PRO A 290 15.49 9.88 3.94
C PRO A 290 13.99 9.87 3.62
N THR A 291 13.62 10.59 2.56
CA THR A 291 12.24 10.62 2.06
C THR A 291 12.21 10.44 0.55
N SER A 292 11.11 9.85 0.05
CA SER A 292 10.73 9.89 -1.36
C SER A 292 9.42 10.65 -1.49
N THR A 293 9.32 11.57 -2.43
CA THR A 293 8.05 12.28 -2.69
C THR A 293 7.49 11.85 -4.04
N ILE A 294 6.33 11.20 -4.01
CA ILE A 294 5.59 10.79 -5.19
C ILE A 294 4.52 11.84 -5.47
N VAL A 295 4.76 12.64 -6.50
CA VAL A 295 3.80 13.64 -6.96
C VAL A 295 3.01 13.07 -8.13
N TYR A 296 1.69 13.04 -8.01
CA TYR A 296 0.78 12.67 -9.09
C TYR A 296 -0.11 13.86 -9.44
N ARG A 297 -0.60 13.92 -10.67
CA ARG A 297 -1.42 15.05 -11.10
C ARG A 297 -2.64 15.22 -10.19
N ARG A 298 -3.48 14.19 -10.08
CA ARG A 298 -4.70 14.16 -9.27
C ARG A 298 -5.06 12.72 -8.96
N LEU A 299 -5.59 12.46 -7.76
CA LEU A 299 -6.10 11.13 -7.43
C LEU A 299 -7.41 10.86 -8.19
N ASP A 300 -7.30 10.14 -9.28
CA ASP A 300 -8.39 9.58 -10.05
C ASP A 300 -8.27 8.05 -10.13
N PRO A 301 -9.23 7.33 -10.70
CA PRO A 301 -9.15 5.88 -10.83
C PRO A 301 -7.90 5.38 -11.55
N LYS A 302 -7.42 6.09 -12.59
CA LYS A 302 -6.20 5.74 -13.31
C LYS A 302 -4.97 5.88 -12.43
N THR A 303 -4.85 6.99 -11.73
CA THR A 303 -3.75 7.25 -10.78
C THR A 303 -3.74 6.20 -9.67
N LEU A 304 -4.90 5.85 -9.09
CA LEU A 304 -4.97 4.80 -8.08
C LEU A 304 -4.44 3.47 -8.61
N GLY A 305 -4.85 3.06 -9.81
CA GLY A 305 -4.34 1.85 -10.46
C GLY A 305 -2.82 1.89 -10.69
N THR A 306 -2.31 3.05 -11.10
CA THR A 306 -0.87 3.27 -11.28
C THR A 306 -0.09 3.14 -9.97
N LEU A 307 -0.59 3.74 -8.87
CA LEU A 307 0.05 3.65 -7.55
C LEU A 307 0.05 2.21 -6.99
N ILE A 308 -1.06 1.50 -7.09
CA ILE A 308 -1.14 0.09 -6.67
C ILE A 308 -0.11 -0.75 -7.46
N ALA A 309 -0.04 -0.58 -8.78
CA ALA A 309 0.91 -1.32 -9.62
C ALA A 309 2.37 -0.92 -9.36
N LEU A 310 2.65 0.36 -9.09
CA LEU A 310 3.98 0.86 -8.72
C LEU A 310 4.54 0.09 -7.53
N TYR A 311 3.79 0.06 -6.42
CA TYR A 311 4.22 -0.66 -5.22
C TYR A 311 4.21 -2.19 -5.40
N ALA A 312 3.28 -2.73 -6.17
CA ALA A 312 3.29 -4.15 -6.49
C ALA A 312 4.57 -4.56 -7.24
N ARG A 313 5.04 -3.73 -8.19
CA ARG A 313 6.29 -3.98 -8.92
C ARG A 313 7.53 -3.74 -8.06
N LYS A 314 7.54 -2.72 -7.19
CA LYS A 314 8.57 -2.53 -6.15
C LYS A 314 8.75 -3.80 -5.33
N VAL A 315 7.69 -4.32 -4.75
CA VAL A 315 7.68 -5.55 -3.92
C VAL A 315 8.17 -6.77 -4.69
N VAL A 316 7.82 -6.90 -5.99
CA VAL A 316 8.33 -7.99 -6.85
C VAL A 316 9.85 -7.91 -7.03
N VAL A 317 10.40 -6.72 -7.23
CA VAL A 317 11.85 -6.51 -7.38
C VAL A 317 12.57 -6.84 -6.08
N GLU A 318 12.10 -6.33 -4.94
CA GLU A 318 12.67 -6.60 -3.61
C GLU A 318 12.65 -8.10 -3.26
N GLY A 319 11.53 -8.78 -3.51
CA GLY A 319 11.42 -10.22 -3.31
C GLY A 319 12.29 -11.05 -4.25
N GLY A 320 12.47 -10.57 -5.50
CA GLY A 320 13.31 -11.21 -6.50
C GLY A 320 14.81 -11.13 -6.16
N SER A 321 15.27 -9.97 -5.73
CA SER A 321 16.67 -9.74 -5.32
C SER A 321 17.09 -10.56 -4.10
N GLY A 322 16.15 -10.86 -3.21
CA GLY A 322 16.37 -11.69 -2.02
C GLY A 322 16.31 -13.20 -2.26
N GLY A 323 16.00 -13.68 -3.46
CA GLY A 323 15.78 -15.11 -3.73
C GLY A 323 14.62 -15.70 -2.91
N ARG A 324 13.74 -14.87 -2.33
CA ARG A 324 12.72 -15.27 -1.36
C ARG A 324 11.65 -16.14 -1.97
N SER A 325 11.10 -17.05 -1.18
CA SER A 325 9.96 -17.88 -1.60
C SER A 325 8.75 -17.00 -1.90
N ARG A 326 8.13 -17.22 -3.07
CA ARG A 326 6.84 -16.61 -3.43
C ARG A 326 5.63 -17.41 -2.93
N VAL A 327 5.88 -18.56 -2.29
CA VAL A 327 4.85 -19.43 -1.76
C VAL A 327 4.31 -18.83 -0.46
N GLY A 328 3.03 -18.52 -0.39
CA GLY A 328 2.34 -18.11 0.82
C GLY A 328 2.19 -19.27 1.81
N ARG A 329 1.74 -18.99 3.04
CA ARG A 329 1.47 -20.01 4.09
C ARG A 329 0.51 -21.12 3.63
N ARG A 330 -0.26 -20.92 2.58
CA ARG A 330 -1.14 -21.91 1.94
C ARG A 330 -0.48 -22.31 0.62
N GLY A 331 0.27 -23.42 0.62
CA GLY A 331 0.98 -23.94 -0.53
C GLY A 331 0.07 -24.06 -1.75
N GLY A 332 0.46 -23.51 -2.89
CA GLY A 332 -0.28 -23.65 -4.14
C GLY A 332 -0.09 -22.57 -5.20
N GLU A 333 0.69 -21.52 -4.94
CA GLU A 333 0.91 -20.49 -5.98
C GLU A 333 1.84 -21.03 -7.09
N ARG A 334 1.23 -21.51 -8.18
CA ARG A 334 1.96 -21.81 -9.42
C ARG A 334 2.48 -20.49 -10.04
N ARG A 335 3.56 -20.60 -10.79
CA ARG A 335 4.28 -19.48 -11.42
C ARG A 335 3.37 -18.62 -12.28
N CYS A 336 3.34 -17.30 -12.06
CA CYS A 336 2.81 -16.38 -13.04
C CYS A 336 3.79 -16.31 -14.23
N PRO A 337 3.38 -16.63 -15.47
CA PRO A 337 4.26 -16.58 -16.64
C PRO A 337 4.79 -15.19 -16.98
N CYS A 338 4.14 -14.13 -16.48
CA CYS A 338 4.48 -12.73 -16.78
C CYS A 338 5.60 -12.15 -15.90
N CYS A 339 6.11 -12.88 -14.90
CA CYS A 339 7.27 -12.45 -14.12
C CYS A 339 8.56 -12.84 -14.85
N GLY A 340 8.86 -12.14 -15.94
CA GLY A 340 10.00 -12.42 -16.82
C GLY A 340 11.34 -12.45 -16.11
N LEU A 341 12.08 -13.50 -16.41
CA LEU A 341 13.42 -13.89 -15.94
C LEU A 341 14.54 -12.84 -16.16
N GLY A 342 14.28 -11.71 -16.86
CA GLY A 342 15.33 -10.78 -17.28
C GLY A 342 16.04 -10.02 -16.16
N LEU A 343 15.33 -9.61 -15.11
CA LEU A 343 15.91 -8.76 -14.05
C LEU A 343 16.75 -9.55 -13.03
N TYR A 344 16.42 -10.82 -12.82
CA TYR A 344 17.19 -11.72 -11.95
C TYR A 344 18.63 -11.93 -12.42
N CYS A 345 18.84 -11.96 -13.75
CA CYS A 345 20.17 -12.09 -14.37
C CYS A 345 21.04 -10.82 -14.24
N LEU A 346 20.42 -9.63 -14.21
CA LEU A 346 21.16 -8.35 -14.17
C LEU A 346 21.73 -8.08 -12.77
N ILE A 347 20.97 -8.35 -11.71
CA ILE A 347 21.40 -8.04 -10.33
C ILE A 347 22.42 -9.07 -9.81
N HIS A 348 22.30 -10.34 -10.19
CA HIS A 348 23.21 -11.39 -9.72
C HIS A 348 24.53 -11.50 -10.51
N ARG A 349 24.57 -11.00 -11.74
CA ARG A 349 25.77 -11.11 -12.60
C ARG A 349 26.71 -9.91 -12.51
N ASN A 350 26.30 -8.80 -11.89
CA ASN A 350 27.15 -7.61 -11.85
C ASN A 350 26.95 -6.77 -10.56
N PRO A 351 27.74 -7.06 -9.49
CA PRO A 351 27.73 -6.26 -8.25
C PRO A 351 28.03 -4.77 -8.49
N ALA A 352 28.80 -4.43 -9.53
CA ALA A 352 29.13 -3.06 -9.91
C ALA A 352 27.89 -2.24 -10.33
N ILE A 353 26.79 -2.89 -10.74
CA ILE A 353 25.53 -2.19 -11.04
C ILE A 353 24.89 -1.64 -9.76
N LEU A 354 25.03 -2.34 -8.64
CA LEU A 354 24.55 -1.86 -7.33
C LEU A 354 25.34 -0.61 -6.90
N ASP A 355 26.67 -0.64 -7.03
CA ASP A 355 27.55 0.48 -6.65
C ASP A 355 27.35 1.70 -7.59
N ALA A 356 27.18 1.49 -8.90
CA ALA A 356 26.93 2.57 -9.86
C ALA A 356 25.53 3.19 -9.70
N ALA A 357 24.51 2.39 -9.32
CA ALA A 357 23.18 2.88 -9.01
C ALA A 357 23.20 3.76 -7.76
N LEU A 358 23.95 3.36 -6.74
CA LEU A 358 24.06 4.05 -5.47
C LEU A 358 24.80 5.39 -5.59
N CYS A 359 25.94 5.43 -6.29
CA CYS A 359 26.68 6.68 -6.51
C CYS A 359 25.91 7.72 -7.34
N ARG A 360 25.03 7.29 -8.26
CA ARG A 360 24.22 8.21 -9.07
C ARG A 360 22.91 8.63 -8.38
N THR A 361 22.38 7.83 -7.45
CA THR A 361 21.13 8.16 -6.74
C THR A 361 21.32 9.34 -5.80
N PHE A 362 22.50 9.55 -5.24
CA PHE A 362 22.80 10.74 -4.43
C PHE A 362 22.79 12.06 -5.23
N HIS A 363 22.89 12.01 -6.56
CA HIS A 363 22.80 13.20 -7.44
C HIS A 363 21.42 13.39 -8.09
N LEU A 364 20.50 12.43 -7.96
CA LEU A 364 19.17 12.43 -8.61
C LEU A 364 18.02 12.87 -7.71
N VAL A 365 18.32 13.32 -6.50
CA VAL A 365 17.29 13.89 -5.58
C VAL A 365 16.74 15.23 -6.08
N GLU A 366 17.30 15.81 -7.13
CA GLU A 366 16.87 17.12 -7.68
C GLU A 366 15.85 17.03 -8.83
N GLU A 367 15.55 15.88 -9.39
CA GLU A 367 14.50 15.76 -10.43
C GLU A 367 13.21 15.16 -9.86
N LEU A 368 12.21 16.01 -9.66
CA LEU A 368 10.81 15.66 -9.39
C LEU A 368 10.26 14.75 -10.49
N ALA A 369 10.02 13.47 -10.19
CA ALA A 369 9.27 12.59 -11.08
C ALA A 369 7.77 12.92 -10.98
N VAL A 370 7.22 13.54 -12.02
CA VAL A 370 5.77 13.78 -12.18
C VAL A 370 5.16 12.60 -12.90
N LEU A 371 4.16 11.94 -12.28
CA LEU A 371 3.34 10.87 -12.87
C LEU A 371 2.14 11.43 -13.65
#